data_0fe2304006a08045d2fa03a637d64472
#
_entry.id   0fe2304006a08045d2fa03a637d64472
#
_cell.length_a   1.000
_cell.length_b   1.000
_cell.length_c   1.000
_cell.angle_alpha   90.00
_cell.angle_beta   90.00
_cell.angle_gamma   90.00
#
_symmetry.space_group_name_H-M   'P 1'
#
loop_
_entity.id
_entity.type
_entity.pdbx_description
1 polymer ?
#
loop_
_entity_poly.entity_id
_entity_poly.type
_entity_poly.pdbx_seq_one_letter_code
_entity_poly.pdbx_strand_id
1 'polypeptide(L)'
;KKAMKKKGNILIIDDNEAMLVSLRMLLKNVCEDVQTSTNPNAIPTLMRRKRPDVVLLDMNFGRGINNGNEGMFWLKEIKRLEPDVEVVLFTAYADIDLAVRGMKEGAADFIVKPFENEVLIEKLSPLLTSPRGGTENASASDANQALPLGGDGGGLGALMDMVRKVAPTDANILITGENGTGKEVLAREIHRLSKRHAKQMVTVDMGAITETLFESELFGYVRGAFTDAKSDKPGKMELAEGSTLFLDEIGNLSYPLQAKLLTALQRRTITRLGGTKEIPINIRLISATNCNLQEMVREGTFREDLLYRMNTICLHLPPLRERKDEIIPLAQQFIKKFSDF
;
A
#
# COMPACT_ATOMS: atom_id res chain seq x y z
N LYS A 1 20.17 24.09 -14.40
CA LYS A 1 18.87 23.43 -14.10
C LYS A 1 18.23 23.09 -15.43
N LYS A 2 18.20 21.82 -15.82
CA LYS A 2 17.50 21.35 -17.02
C LYS A 2 16.00 21.51 -16.75
N ALA A 3 15.30 22.35 -17.50
CA ALA A 3 13.85 22.47 -17.41
C ALA A 3 13.24 21.09 -17.71
N MET A 4 12.52 20.53 -16.75
CA MET A 4 11.77 19.30 -16.96
C MET A 4 10.73 19.56 -18.07
N LYS A 5 10.72 18.74 -19.11
CA LYS A 5 9.73 18.83 -20.20
C LYS A 5 8.35 18.50 -19.59
N LYS A 6 7.42 19.46 -19.64
CA LYS A 6 6.05 19.27 -19.18
C LYS A 6 5.38 18.17 -20.00
N LYS A 7 4.55 17.36 -19.37
CA LYS A 7 3.92 16.21 -20.01
C LYS A 7 2.48 16.06 -19.54
N GLY A 8 1.58 15.78 -20.50
CA GLY A 8 0.21 15.40 -20.26
C GLY A 8 -0.71 16.49 -19.69
N ASN A 9 -2.00 16.23 -19.77
CA ASN A 9 -3.07 17.10 -19.28
C ASN A 9 -3.72 16.45 -18.05
N ILE A 10 -3.98 17.24 -17.02
CA ILE A 10 -4.61 16.75 -15.81
C ILE A 10 -5.88 17.52 -15.49
N LEU A 11 -6.92 16.80 -15.05
CA LEU A 11 -8.16 17.35 -14.52
C LEU A 11 -8.24 17.02 -13.03
N ILE A 12 -8.48 18.02 -12.18
CA ILE A 12 -8.56 17.85 -10.73
C ILE A 12 -9.96 18.24 -10.27
N ILE A 13 -10.62 17.34 -9.57
CA ILE A 13 -11.96 17.51 -9.02
C ILE A 13 -11.91 17.32 -7.51
N ASP A 14 -12.16 18.39 -6.76
CA ASP A 14 -12.11 18.42 -5.30
C ASP A 14 -12.97 19.58 -4.81
N ASP A 15 -13.84 19.41 -3.83
CA ASP A 15 -14.73 20.48 -3.34
C ASP A 15 -13.99 21.56 -2.52
N ASN A 16 -12.73 21.30 -2.14
CA ASN A 16 -11.88 22.22 -1.42
C ASN A 16 -11.09 23.14 -2.37
N GLU A 17 -11.54 24.39 -2.52
CA GLU A 17 -10.89 25.40 -3.36
C GLU A 17 -9.40 25.62 -3.01
N ALA A 18 -9.05 25.63 -1.72
CA ALA A 18 -7.66 25.82 -1.29
C ALA A 18 -6.76 24.67 -1.75
N MET A 19 -7.29 23.45 -1.72
CA MET A 19 -6.60 22.26 -2.25
C MET A 19 -6.41 22.39 -3.77
N LEU A 20 -7.43 22.77 -4.52
CA LEU A 20 -7.35 22.97 -5.97
C LEU A 20 -6.30 24.02 -6.35
N VAL A 21 -6.24 25.14 -5.64
CA VAL A 21 -5.23 26.19 -5.86
C VAL A 21 -3.82 25.66 -5.61
N SER A 22 -3.62 24.96 -4.51
CA SER A 22 -2.31 24.37 -4.13
C SER A 22 -1.84 23.35 -5.16
N LEU A 23 -2.72 22.41 -5.55
CA LEU A 23 -2.44 21.39 -6.55
C LEU A 23 -2.16 21.99 -7.94
N ARG A 24 -2.92 23.00 -8.34
CA ARG A 24 -2.72 23.70 -9.59
C ARG A 24 -1.35 24.39 -9.65
N MET A 25 -0.92 25.04 -8.56
CA MET A 25 0.40 25.66 -8.47
C MET A 25 1.52 24.61 -8.55
N LEU A 26 1.38 23.50 -7.86
CA LEU A 26 2.35 22.40 -7.84
C LEU A 26 2.48 21.77 -9.23
N LEU A 27 1.36 21.38 -9.83
CA LEU A 27 1.34 20.59 -11.07
C LEU A 27 1.54 21.43 -12.34
N LYS A 28 1.36 22.76 -12.28
CA LYS A 28 1.65 23.66 -13.41
C LYS A 28 3.10 23.58 -13.93
N ASN A 29 4.01 23.16 -13.09
CA ASN A 29 5.43 22.97 -13.45
C ASN A 29 5.71 21.58 -14.05
N VAL A 30 4.81 20.62 -13.86
CA VAL A 30 4.96 19.21 -14.27
C VAL A 30 4.10 18.89 -15.48
N CYS A 31 2.86 19.39 -15.50
CA CYS A 31 1.88 19.12 -16.55
C CYS A 31 1.86 20.22 -17.62
N GLU A 32 1.41 19.86 -18.83
CA GLU A 32 1.17 20.81 -19.93
C GLU A 32 -0.05 21.66 -19.64
N ASP A 33 -1.12 21.05 -19.13
CA ASP A 33 -2.35 21.74 -18.74
C ASP A 33 -2.92 21.16 -17.43
N VAL A 34 -3.47 22.05 -16.59
CA VAL A 34 -4.10 21.69 -15.33
C VAL A 34 -5.47 22.36 -15.26
N GLN A 35 -6.52 21.56 -15.42
CA GLN A 35 -7.90 21.97 -15.24
C GLN A 35 -8.36 21.61 -13.82
N THR A 36 -9.18 22.47 -13.21
CA THR A 36 -9.69 22.26 -11.85
C THR A 36 -11.18 22.58 -11.78
N SER A 37 -11.94 21.85 -10.98
CA SER A 37 -13.34 22.15 -10.68
C SER A 37 -13.71 21.70 -9.28
N THR A 38 -14.52 22.50 -8.60
CA THR A 38 -15.15 22.12 -7.32
C THR A 38 -16.45 21.33 -7.51
N ASN A 39 -16.99 21.35 -8.74
CA ASN A 39 -18.25 20.68 -9.06
C ASN A 39 -18.02 19.46 -9.92
N PRO A 40 -18.25 18.24 -9.41
CA PRO A 40 -18.05 17.00 -10.18
C PRO A 40 -19.01 16.89 -11.38
N ASN A 41 -20.16 17.54 -11.37
CA ASN A 41 -21.07 17.56 -12.52
C ASN A 41 -20.47 18.25 -13.77
N ALA A 42 -19.40 19.01 -13.62
CA ALA A 42 -18.68 19.63 -14.73
C ALA A 42 -17.76 18.64 -15.49
N ILE A 43 -17.48 17.46 -14.93
CA ILE A 43 -16.55 16.47 -15.50
C ILE A 43 -16.84 16.17 -16.98
N PRO A 44 -18.06 15.82 -17.42
CA PRO A 44 -18.28 15.48 -18.83
C PRO A 44 -18.00 16.66 -19.77
N THR A 45 -18.30 17.88 -19.34
CA THR A 45 -18.08 19.10 -20.13
C THR A 45 -16.59 19.43 -20.22
N LEU A 46 -15.85 19.32 -19.12
CA LEU A 46 -14.41 19.57 -19.06
C LEU A 46 -13.63 18.55 -19.87
N MET A 47 -13.98 17.26 -19.78
CA MET A 47 -13.37 16.20 -20.59
C MET A 47 -13.59 16.37 -22.08
N ARG A 48 -14.79 16.80 -22.50
CA ARG A 48 -15.07 17.11 -23.92
C ARG A 48 -14.31 18.33 -24.44
N ARG A 49 -14.14 19.35 -23.58
CA ARG A 49 -13.39 20.56 -23.94
C ARG A 49 -11.92 20.30 -24.20
N LYS A 50 -11.31 19.51 -23.33
CA LYS A 50 -9.93 19.06 -23.44
C LYS A 50 -9.79 17.75 -22.69
N ARG A 51 -9.56 16.66 -23.44
CA ARG A 51 -9.38 15.34 -22.86
C ARG A 51 -8.17 15.33 -21.92
N PRO A 52 -8.33 14.97 -20.64
CA PRO A 52 -7.20 14.76 -19.73
C PRO A 52 -6.52 13.41 -20.01
N ASP A 53 -5.25 13.30 -19.67
CA ASP A 53 -4.54 12.02 -19.58
C ASP A 53 -4.77 11.39 -18.20
N VAL A 54 -4.85 12.24 -17.17
CA VAL A 54 -5.10 11.84 -15.78
C VAL A 54 -6.22 12.68 -15.17
N VAL A 55 -7.10 12.04 -14.40
CA VAL A 55 -8.08 12.71 -13.53
C VAL A 55 -7.72 12.44 -12.09
N LEU A 56 -7.50 13.49 -11.30
CA LEU A 56 -7.47 13.43 -9.83
C LEU A 56 -8.88 13.67 -9.32
N LEU A 57 -9.47 12.67 -8.66
CA LEU A 57 -10.87 12.69 -8.25
C LEU A 57 -10.98 12.53 -6.74
N ASP A 58 -11.55 13.53 -6.07
CA ASP A 58 -11.93 13.37 -4.66
C ASP A 58 -13.07 12.36 -4.51
N MET A 59 -13.03 11.60 -3.43
CA MET A 59 -14.03 10.57 -3.16
C MET A 59 -15.26 11.13 -2.46
N ASN A 60 -15.16 12.26 -1.78
CA ASN A 60 -16.23 12.87 -0.99
C ASN A 60 -16.46 14.32 -1.41
N PHE A 61 -17.64 14.63 -1.90
CA PHE A 61 -18.07 15.97 -2.27
C PHE A 61 -19.19 16.45 -1.32
N GLY A 62 -18.99 17.60 -0.67
CA GLY A 62 -19.99 18.22 0.18
C GLY A 62 -19.92 17.83 1.67
N ARG A 63 -20.67 18.59 2.51
CA ARG A 63 -20.68 18.49 3.98
C ARG A 63 -21.66 17.42 4.52
N GLY A 64 -21.99 16.40 3.73
CA GLY A 64 -22.90 15.32 4.11
C GLY A 64 -22.19 14.09 4.67
N ILE A 65 -22.94 12.96 4.76
CA ILE A 65 -22.40 11.67 5.21
C ILE A 65 -21.31 11.22 4.23
N ASN A 66 -20.06 11.18 4.69
CA ASN A 66 -18.89 10.76 3.92
C ASN A 66 -18.96 9.24 3.66
N ASN A 67 -19.69 8.83 2.63
CA ASN A 67 -19.80 7.41 2.23
C ASN A 67 -19.09 7.09 0.91
N GLY A 68 -18.44 8.09 0.26
CA GLY A 68 -17.66 7.97 -0.96
C GLY A 68 -18.44 7.50 -2.20
N ASN A 69 -19.74 7.39 -2.10
CA ASN A 69 -20.58 6.92 -3.22
C ASN A 69 -20.54 7.88 -4.41
N GLU A 70 -20.36 9.18 -4.17
CA GLU A 70 -20.25 10.18 -5.25
C GLU A 70 -18.96 10.01 -6.04
N GLY A 71 -17.80 9.87 -5.38
CA GLY A 71 -16.54 9.61 -6.07
C GLY A 71 -16.56 8.31 -6.87
N MET A 72 -17.18 7.25 -6.31
CA MET A 72 -17.36 5.98 -7.01
C MET A 72 -18.26 6.10 -8.24
N PHE A 73 -19.34 6.89 -8.15
CA PHE A 73 -20.20 7.19 -9.29
C PHE A 73 -19.42 7.89 -10.40
N TRP A 74 -18.65 8.93 -10.05
CA TRP A 74 -17.88 9.68 -11.03
C TRP A 74 -16.71 8.89 -11.62
N LEU A 75 -16.07 8.02 -10.85
CA LEU A 75 -15.07 7.09 -11.38
C LEU A 75 -15.66 6.23 -12.50
N LYS A 76 -16.82 5.60 -12.27
CA LYS A 76 -17.51 4.79 -13.28
C LYS A 76 -17.91 5.60 -14.50
N GLU A 77 -18.40 6.81 -14.27
CA GLU A 77 -18.83 7.68 -15.36
C GLU A 77 -17.64 8.16 -16.21
N ILE A 78 -16.50 8.51 -15.59
CA ILE A 78 -15.26 8.85 -16.30
C ILE A 78 -14.79 7.67 -17.16
N LYS A 79 -14.72 6.48 -16.57
CA LYS A 79 -14.30 5.25 -17.26
C LYS A 79 -15.27 4.84 -18.36
N ARG A 80 -16.56 5.14 -18.22
CA ARG A 80 -17.57 4.92 -19.28
C ARG A 80 -17.40 5.89 -20.45
N LEU A 81 -17.08 7.16 -20.16
CA LEU A 81 -16.88 8.20 -21.19
C LEU A 81 -15.56 8.03 -21.93
N GLU A 82 -14.49 7.75 -21.19
CA GLU A 82 -13.12 7.66 -21.70
C GLU A 82 -12.37 6.53 -20.95
N PRO A 83 -12.45 5.27 -21.44
CA PRO A 83 -11.85 4.11 -20.77
C PRO A 83 -10.34 4.24 -20.54
N ASP A 84 -9.63 4.91 -21.44
CA ASP A 84 -8.16 5.05 -21.40
C ASP A 84 -7.66 6.19 -20.52
N VAL A 85 -8.55 7.00 -19.94
CA VAL A 85 -8.16 8.08 -19.02
C VAL A 85 -7.79 7.46 -17.67
N GLU A 86 -6.61 7.77 -17.18
CA GLU A 86 -6.19 7.30 -15.87
C GLU A 86 -6.86 8.10 -14.76
N VAL A 87 -7.44 7.41 -13.78
CA VAL A 87 -8.11 8.05 -12.65
C VAL A 87 -7.36 7.73 -11.37
N VAL A 88 -6.90 8.77 -10.69
CA VAL A 88 -6.26 8.66 -9.36
C VAL A 88 -7.22 9.24 -8.33
N LEU A 89 -7.55 8.44 -7.31
CA LEU A 89 -8.52 8.82 -6.29
C LEU A 89 -7.85 9.58 -5.15
N PHE A 90 -8.44 10.69 -4.72
CA PHE A 90 -8.12 11.30 -3.43
C PHE A 90 -9.07 10.80 -2.36
N THR A 91 -8.54 10.32 -1.25
CA THR A 91 -9.33 9.79 -0.14
C THR A 91 -8.83 10.31 1.20
N ALA A 92 -9.76 10.54 2.13
CA ALA A 92 -9.40 10.77 3.52
C ALA A 92 -8.94 9.47 4.18
N TYR A 93 -8.21 9.56 5.28
CA TYR A 93 -7.68 8.41 6.03
C TYR A 93 -8.76 7.36 6.43
N ALA A 94 -10.01 7.79 6.58
CA ALA A 94 -11.12 6.93 7.00
C ALA A 94 -11.74 6.08 5.87
N ASP A 95 -11.40 6.35 4.59
CA ASP A 95 -12.14 5.81 3.43
C ASP A 95 -11.31 4.81 2.60
N ILE A 96 -10.45 4.04 3.25
CA ILE A 96 -9.55 3.09 2.56
C ILE A 96 -10.32 1.97 1.85
N ASP A 97 -11.42 1.48 2.44
CA ASP A 97 -12.30 0.50 1.78
C ASP A 97 -12.86 1.05 0.47
N LEU A 98 -13.05 2.34 0.42
CA LEU A 98 -13.50 3.06 -0.75
C LEU A 98 -12.42 3.16 -1.83
N ALA A 99 -11.16 3.41 -1.44
CA ALA A 99 -10.03 3.39 -2.36
C ALA A 99 -9.84 1.99 -2.98
N VAL A 100 -9.97 0.94 -2.17
CA VAL A 100 -9.93 -0.46 -2.63
C VAL A 100 -11.07 -0.76 -3.61
N ARG A 101 -12.28 -0.30 -3.33
CA ARG A 101 -13.41 -0.42 -4.28
C ARG A 101 -13.14 0.34 -5.57
N GLY A 102 -12.57 1.55 -5.47
CA GLY A 102 -12.18 2.35 -6.62
C GLY A 102 -11.16 1.67 -7.52
N MET A 103 -10.17 1.00 -6.95
CA MET A 103 -9.19 0.20 -7.70
C MET A 103 -9.86 -0.95 -8.45
N LYS A 104 -10.86 -1.62 -7.86
CA LYS A 104 -11.67 -2.66 -8.55
C LYS A 104 -12.49 -2.11 -9.71
N GLU A 105 -12.96 -0.88 -9.61
CA GLU A 105 -13.75 -0.19 -10.63
C GLU A 105 -12.89 0.52 -11.69
N GLY A 106 -11.56 0.29 -11.67
CA GLY A 106 -10.66 0.75 -12.72
C GLY A 106 -9.89 2.03 -12.43
N ALA A 107 -9.82 2.49 -11.19
CA ALA A 107 -8.86 3.54 -10.83
C ALA A 107 -7.41 3.05 -11.02
N ALA A 108 -6.52 3.95 -11.48
CA ALA A 108 -5.12 3.67 -11.70
C ALA A 108 -4.32 3.63 -10.40
N ASP A 109 -4.65 4.52 -9.46
CA ASP A 109 -4.02 4.60 -8.14
C ASP A 109 -4.92 5.41 -7.19
N PHE A 110 -4.51 5.51 -5.93
CA PHE A 110 -5.13 6.40 -4.95
C PHE A 110 -4.07 7.13 -4.11
N ILE A 111 -4.45 8.28 -3.55
CA ILE A 111 -3.62 9.11 -2.69
C ILE A 111 -4.42 9.45 -1.44
N VAL A 112 -3.84 9.15 -0.28
CA VAL A 112 -4.47 9.43 1.01
C VAL A 112 -4.12 10.84 1.46
N LYS A 113 -5.11 11.63 1.84
CA LYS A 113 -4.96 12.97 2.44
C LYS A 113 -4.69 12.83 3.95
N PRO A 114 -3.71 13.58 4.51
CA PRO A 114 -2.77 14.50 3.87
C PRO A 114 -1.62 13.75 3.17
N PHE A 115 -1.05 14.35 2.12
CA PHE A 115 0.04 13.80 1.33
C PHE A 115 1.20 14.80 1.17
N GLU A 116 2.39 14.30 0.92
CA GLU A 116 3.57 15.10 0.56
C GLU A 116 3.61 15.36 -0.95
N ASN A 117 4.08 16.54 -1.35
CA ASN A 117 4.11 16.96 -2.76
C ASN A 117 4.94 16.02 -3.64
N GLU A 118 6.04 15.51 -3.09
CA GLU A 118 6.94 14.56 -3.76
C GLU A 118 6.23 13.24 -4.09
N VAL A 119 5.45 12.73 -3.15
CA VAL A 119 4.67 11.49 -3.33
C VAL A 119 3.60 11.65 -4.42
N LEU A 120 2.93 12.80 -4.44
CA LEU A 120 1.95 13.11 -5.49
C LEU A 120 2.61 13.13 -6.87
N ILE A 121 3.73 13.84 -7.03
CA ILE A 121 4.46 13.95 -8.31
C ILE A 121 4.99 12.60 -8.75
N GLU A 122 5.54 11.80 -7.82
CA GLU A 122 6.04 10.45 -8.11
C GLU A 122 4.96 9.54 -8.68
N LYS A 123 3.76 9.57 -8.09
CA LYS A 123 2.62 8.76 -8.53
C LYS A 123 2.04 9.21 -9.87
N LEU A 124 1.99 10.52 -10.14
CA LEU A 124 1.42 11.07 -11.36
C LEU A 124 2.37 10.98 -12.57
N SER A 125 3.68 11.09 -12.35
CA SER A 125 4.66 11.16 -13.44
C SER A 125 4.60 9.97 -14.40
N PRO A 126 4.48 8.71 -13.98
CA PRO A 126 4.34 7.57 -14.88
C PRO A 126 3.06 7.64 -15.73
N LEU A 127 1.93 8.04 -15.13
CA LEU A 127 0.62 8.10 -15.77
C LEU A 127 0.54 9.20 -16.82
N LEU A 128 1.28 10.30 -16.65
CA LEU A 128 1.38 11.41 -17.61
C LEU A 128 2.33 11.11 -18.77
N THR A 129 3.15 10.06 -18.69
CA THR A 129 4.19 9.76 -19.68
C THR A 129 3.91 8.53 -20.52
N SER A 130 2.89 7.73 -20.20
CA SER A 130 2.54 6.51 -20.93
C SER A 130 2.12 6.86 -22.37
N PRO A 131 2.72 6.23 -23.41
CA PRO A 131 2.20 6.32 -24.77
C PRO A 131 0.80 5.69 -24.83
N ARG A 132 -0.10 6.31 -25.53
CA ARG A 132 -1.47 5.84 -25.75
C ARG A 132 -1.46 4.43 -26.34
N GLY A 133 -1.98 3.46 -25.61
CA GLY A 133 -2.29 2.12 -26.09
C GLY A 133 -1.13 1.13 -26.08
N GLY A 134 -1.29 0.07 -25.33
CA GLY A 134 -0.44 -1.11 -25.41
C GLY A 134 -0.21 -1.77 -24.05
N THR A 135 -1.04 -2.73 -23.72
CA THR A 135 -0.69 -3.80 -22.81
C THR A 135 0.45 -4.59 -23.44
N GLU A 136 1.69 -4.39 -23.00
CA GLU A 136 2.76 -5.31 -23.31
C GLU A 136 3.05 -6.17 -22.06
N ASN A 137 2.75 -7.46 -22.23
CA ASN A 137 3.23 -8.53 -21.40
C ASN A 137 4.76 -8.54 -21.41
N ALA A 138 5.40 -8.22 -20.32
CA ALA A 138 6.80 -8.55 -20.10
C ALA A 138 6.87 -9.92 -19.44
N SER A 139 7.30 -10.89 -20.22
CA SER A 139 7.61 -12.25 -19.80
C SER A 139 8.82 -12.24 -18.86
N ALA A 140 8.62 -12.97 -17.76
CA ALA A 140 9.60 -13.25 -16.73
C ALA A 140 10.51 -14.42 -17.12
N SER A 141 11.70 -14.41 -16.58
CA SER A 141 12.42 -15.64 -16.20
C SER A 141 13.18 -15.36 -14.89
N ASP A 142 12.95 -16.12 -13.93
CA ASP A 142 13.72 -17.05 -13.13
C ASP A 142 13.43 -17.07 -11.63
N ALA A 143 12.93 -18.21 -11.27
CA ALA A 143 13.22 -19.06 -10.11
C ALA A 143 13.51 -18.42 -8.73
N ASN A 144 12.45 -18.24 -7.97
CA ASN A 144 12.42 -18.69 -6.59
C ASN A 144 11.00 -19.23 -6.32
N GLN A 145 10.86 -20.53 -6.07
CA GLN A 145 9.59 -21.25 -6.01
C GLN A 145 8.74 -20.76 -4.83
N ALA A 146 7.97 -19.71 -5.08
CA ALA A 146 6.80 -19.39 -4.26
C ALA A 146 5.68 -20.36 -4.69
N LEU A 147 5.04 -20.98 -3.70
CA LEU A 147 3.85 -21.81 -3.93
C LEU A 147 2.77 -20.93 -4.60
N PRO A 148 2.26 -21.26 -5.79
CA PRO A 148 1.23 -20.47 -6.44
C PRO A 148 -0.05 -20.53 -5.59
N LEU A 149 -0.53 -19.37 -5.16
CA LEU A 149 -1.83 -19.20 -4.54
C LEU A 149 -2.88 -19.14 -5.64
N GLY A 150 -3.73 -20.17 -5.72
CA GLY A 150 -4.97 -20.19 -6.50
C GLY A 150 -4.84 -20.23 -8.03
N GLY A 151 -5.61 -21.13 -8.66
CA GLY A 151 -5.92 -21.10 -10.09
C GLY A 151 -7.03 -20.09 -10.40
N ASP A 152 -7.19 -19.70 -11.65
CA ASP A 152 -8.06 -18.64 -12.18
C ASP A 152 -9.60 -18.81 -11.95
N GLY A 153 -10.04 -19.51 -10.93
CA GLY A 153 -11.47 -19.77 -10.67
C GLY A 153 -11.86 -20.05 -9.23
N GLY A 154 -10.93 -20.01 -8.27
CA GLY A 154 -11.20 -20.34 -6.88
C GLY A 154 -11.50 -19.12 -6.00
N GLY A 155 -11.87 -19.35 -4.74
CA GLY A 155 -12.24 -18.32 -3.74
C GLY A 155 -11.20 -17.23 -3.48
N LEU A 156 -9.94 -17.40 -3.92
CA LEU A 156 -8.88 -16.39 -3.89
C LEU A 156 -8.74 -15.58 -5.18
N GLY A 157 -9.47 -15.87 -6.25
CA GLY A 157 -9.32 -15.17 -7.53
C GLY A 157 -9.44 -13.65 -7.39
N ALA A 158 -10.52 -13.18 -6.76
CA ALA A 158 -10.72 -11.74 -6.51
C ALA A 158 -9.65 -11.12 -5.60
N LEU A 159 -9.14 -11.87 -4.60
CA LEU A 159 -8.06 -11.44 -3.74
C LEU A 159 -6.75 -11.30 -4.53
N MET A 160 -6.43 -12.28 -5.39
CA MET A 160 -5.23 -12.25 -6.22
C MET A 160 -5.27 -11.15 -7.27
N ASP A 161 -6.44 -10.85 -7.84
CA ASP A 161 -6.60 -9.70 -8.73
C ASP A 161 -6.34 -8.37 -8.00
N MET A 162 -6.78 -8.26 -6.74
CA MET A 162 -6.45 -7.12 -5.91
C MET A 162 -4.95 -7.07 -5.61
N VAL A 163 -4.34 -8.20 -5.27
CA VAL A 163 -2.89 -8.31 -5.03
C VAL A 163 -2.11 -7.82 -6.25
N ARG A 164 -2.44 -8.28 -7.45
CA ARG A 164 -1.78 -7.82 -8.70
C ARG A 164 -1.86 -6.32 -8.91
N LYS A 165 -2.98 -5.69 -8.51
CA LYS A 165 -3.17 -4.23 -8.63
C LYS A 165 -2.41 -3.44 -7.56
N VAL A 166 -2.37 -3.94 -6.32
CA VAL A 166 -1.79 -3.20 -5.19
C VAL A 166 -0.30 -3.50 -4.98
N ALA A 167 0.19 -4.64 -5.43
CA ALA A 167 1.59 -5.03 -5.25
C ALA A 167 2.59 -4.04 -5.87
N PRO A 168 2.36 -3.45 -7.07
CA PRO A 168 3.26 -2.46 -7.65
C PRO A 168 3.25 -1.10 -6.95
N THR A 169 2.33 -0.84 -6.02
CA THR A 169 2.27 0.41 -5.24
C THR A 169 3.18 0.34 -4.01
N ASP A 170 3.51 1.50 -3.42
CA ASP A 170 4.22 1.58 -2.14
C ASP A 170 3.26 1.65 -0.92
N ALA A 171 1.97 1.38 -1.12
CA ALA A 171 0.99 1.36 -0.04
C ALA A 171 1.32 0.28 1.00
N ASN A 172 1.13 0.61 2.28
CA ASN A 172 1.20 -0.36 3.36
C ASN A 172 0.02 -1.33 3.26
N ILE A 173 0.27 -2.60 3.56
CA ILE A 173 -0.76 -3.64 3.47
C ILE A 173 -0.89 -4.33 4.83
N LEU A 174 -2.14 -4.47 5.28
CA LEU A 174 -2.49 -5.30 6.42
C LEU A 174 -3.19 -6.57 5.93
N ILE A 175 -2.62 -7.73 6.24
CA ILE A 175 -3.21 -9.02 5.93
C ILE A 175 -3.89 -9.55 7.19
N THR A 176 -5.19 -9.79 7.13
CA THR A 176 -5.96 -10.38 8.23
C THR A 176 -6.39 -11.80 7.88
N GLY A 177 -6.51 -12.66 8.87
CA GLY A 177 -6.97 -14.04 8.67
C GLY A 177 -6.54 -14.96 9.81
N GLU A 178 -7.20 -16.10 9.94
CA GLU A 178 -6.92 -17.09 10.97
C GLU A 178 -5.47 -17.62 10.89
N ASN A 179 -5.00 -18.26 11.96
CA ASN A 179 -3.70 -18.92 11.96
C ASN A 179 -3.67 -20.04 10.91
N GLY A 180 -2.54 -20.18 10.22
CA GLY A 180 -2.36 -21.22 9.20
C GLY A 180 -3.04 -20.94 7.85
N THR A 181 -3.67 -19.78 7.64
CA THR A 181 -4.32 -19.45 6.36
C THR A 181 -3.34 -19.16 5.23
N GLY A 182 -2.05 -18.91 5.52
CA GLY A 182 -1.03 -18.60 4.54
C GLY A 182 -0.72 -17.10 4.39
N LYS A 183 -0.92 -16.30 5.44
CA LYS A 183 -0.65 -14.85 5.45
C LYS A 183 0.78 -14.51 5.00
N GLU A 184 1.77 -15.27 5.47
CA GLU A 184 3.18 -15.08 5.05
C GLU A 184 3.39 -15.40 3.57
N VAL A 185 2.73 -16.44 3.05
CA VAL A 185 2.81 -16.82 1.62
C VAL A 185 2.25 -15.68 0.77
N LEU A 186 1.12 -15.11 1.18
CA LEU A 186 0.52 -13.96 0.52
C LEU A 186 1.44 -12.73 0.57
N ALA A 187 2.07 -12.46 1.71
CA ALA A 187 3.03 -11.36 1.85
C ALA A 187 4.24 -11.53 0.91
N ARG A 188 4.78 -12.74 0.79
CA ARG A 188 5.87 -13.07 -0.16
C ARG A 188 5.43 -12.85 -1.60
N GLU A 189 4.22 -13.23 -1.96
CA GLU A 189 3.68 -13.03 -3.31
C GLU A 189 3.47 -11.54 -3.62
N ILE A 190 2.94 -10.76 -2.67
CA ILE A 190 2.83 -9.30 -2.80
C ILE A 190 4.22 -8.67 -3.00
N HIS A 191 5.22 -9.10 -2.23
CA HIS A 191 6.59 -8.61 -2.39
C HIS A 191 7.16 -8.98 -3.76
N ARG A 192 6.98 -10.23 -4.23
CA ARG A 192 7.43 -10.71 -5.54
C ARG A 192 6.86 -9.89 -6.69
N LEU A 193 5.60 -9.47 -6.60
CA LEU A 193 4.91 -8.64 -7.60
C LEU A 193 5.18 -7.14 -7.44
N SER A 194 5.95 -6.73 -6.43
CA SER A 194 6.22 -5.32 -6.13
C SER A 194 7.41 -4.77 -6.92
N LYS A 195 7.52 -3.44 -6.98
CA LYS A 195 8.71 -2.75 -7.51
C LYS A 195 10.00 -3.02 -6.70
N ARG A 196 9.85 -3.59 -5.50
CA ARG A 196 10.95 -3.86 -4.56
C ARG A 196 11.41 -5.32 -4.57
N HIS A 197 10.89 -6.16 -5.47
CA HIS A 197 11.17 -7.60 -5.57
C HIS A 197 12.66 -7.96 -5.73
N ALA A 198 13.47 -7.03 -6.27
CA ALA A 198 14.90 -7.25 -6.47
C ALA A 198 15.70 -7.36 -5.17
N LYS A 199 15.18 -6.85 -4.05
CA LYS A 199 15.78 -6.99 -2.72
C LYS A 199 15.00 -8.01 -1.90
N GLN A 200 15.70 -8.71 -1.02
CA GLN A 200 15.07 -9.70 -0.15
C GLN A 200 14.08 -9.02 0.82
N MET A 201 12.89 -9.59 0.98
CA MET A 201 11.93 -9.20 2.02
C MET A 201 12.50 -9.54 3.41
N VAL A 202 12.45 -8.59 4.32
CA VAL A 202 12.86 -8.80 5.73
C VAL A 202 11.62 -9.15 6.55
N THR A 203 11.62 -10.33 7.14
CA THR A 203 10.51 -10.84 7.96
C THR A 203 10.84 -10.71 9.44
N VAL A 204 9.85 -10.30 10.23
CA VAL A 204 9.89 -10.27 11.69
C VAL A 204 8.59 -10.90 12.22
N ASP A 205 8.72 -11.99 12.93
CA ASP A 205 7.61 -12.65 13.64
C ASP A 205 7.53 -12.10 15.08
N MET A 206 6.44 -11.38 15.36
CA MET A 206 6.19 -10.75 16.64
C MET A 206 5.83 -11.76 17.74
N GLY A 207 5.36 -12.94 17.37
CA GLY A 207 5.04 -14.03 18.30
C GLY A 207 6.27 -14.81 18.73
N ALA A 208 7.33 -14.84 17.92
CA ALA A 208 8.53 -15.61 18.17
C ALA A 208 9.60 -14.86 19.01
N ILE A 209 9.50 -13.52 19.12
CA ILE A 209 10.49 -12.68 19.79
C ILE A 209 9.95 -12.25 21.16
N THR A 210 10.74 -12.44 22.22
CA THR A 210 10.37 -11.93 23.54
C THR A 210 10.34 -10.40 23.55
N GLU A 211 9.43 -9.80 24.31
CA GLU A 211 9.23 -8.35 24.37
C GLU A 211 10.52 -7.57 24.64
N THR A 212 11.38 -8.10 25.51
CA THR A 212 12.68 -7.50 25.88
C THR A 212 13.69 -7.44 24.72
N LEU A 213 13.62 -8.39 23.80
CA LEU A 213 14.52 -8.45 22.63
C LEU A 213 13.94 -7.76 21.41
N PHE A 214 12.63 -7.53 21.40
CA PHE A 214 11.92 -7.02 20.24
C PHE A 214 12.46 -5.67 19.76
N GLU A 215 12.64 -4.74 20.70
CA GLU A 215 13.16 -3.41 20.40
C GLU A 215 14.55 -3.48 19.77
N SER A 216 15.43 -4.31 20.33
CA SER A 216 16.80 -4.48 19.82
C SER A 216 16.85 -5.17 18.47
N GLU A 217 15.94 -6.10 18.18
CA GLU A 217 15.86 -6.76 16.88
C GLU A 217 15.29 -5.81 15.80
N LEU A 218 14.25 -5.04 16.12
CA LEU A 218 13.58 -4.19 15.16
C LEU A 218 14.40 -2.93 14.83
N PHE A 219 14.90 -2.24 15.87
CA PHE A 219 15.59 -0.94 15.73
C PHE A 219 17.12 -1.05 15.76
N GLY A 220 17.68 -2.19 16.20
CA GLY A 220 19.10 -2.34 16.40
C GLY A 220 19.61 -1.66 17.67
N TYR A 221 20.92 -1.80 17.94
CA TYR A 221 21.55 -1.21 19.11
C TYR A 221 23.00 -0.80 18.82
N VAL A 222 23.52 0.15 19.61
CA VAL A 222 24.92 0.50 19.63
C VAL A 222 25.64 -0.23 20.75
N ARG A 223 26.96 -0.36 20.64
CA ARG A 223 27.80 -0.92 21.68
C ARG A 223 27.55 -0.23 23.02
N GLY A 224 27.34 -1.00 24.07
CA GLY A 224 27.08 -0.50 25.43
C GLY A 224 25.61 -0.14 25.71
N ALA A 225 24.68 -0.35 24.78
CA ALA A 225 23.25 -0.10 25.00
C ALA A 225 22.67 -0.94 26.14
N PHE A 226 23.19 -2.13 26.38
CA PHE A 226 22.89 -3.01 27.50
C PHE A 226 24.10 -3.91 27.80
N THR A 227 24.08 -4.68 28.90
CA THR A 227 25.23 -5.42 29.46
C THR A 227 25.97 -6.28 28.46
N ASP A 228 25.24 -6.93 27.51
CA ASP A 228 25.82 -7.82 26.50
C ASP A 228 26.00 -7.17 25.12
N ALA A 229 25.76 -5.88 24.98
CA ALA A 229 25.96 -5.16 23.71
C ALA A 229 27.46 -4.88 23.43
N LYS A 230 28.20 -5.91 23.00
CA LYS A 230 29.64 -5.86 22.73
C LYS A 230 30.01 -5.12 21.44
N SER A 231 29.09 -5.05 20.49
CA SER A 231 29.26 -4.39 19.19
C SER A 231 27.96 -3.75 18.73
N ASP A 232 28.04 -2.86 17.74
CA ASP A 232 26.87 -2.32 17.08
C ASP A 232 26.15 -3.44 16.29
N LYS A 233 24.80 -3.45 16.32
CA LYS A 233 23.98 -4.34 15.50
C LYS A 233 22.88 -3.55 14.80
N PRO A 234 22.81 -3.60 13.44
CA PRO A 234 21.72 -2.99 12.71
C PRO A 234 20.40 -3.71 12.99
N GLY A 235 19.29 -2.97 13.07
CA GLY A 235 17.96 -3.51 13.26
C GLY A 235 17.35 -4.00 11.94
N LYS A 236 16.25 -4.76 12.05
CA LYS A 236 15.50 -5.28 10.90
C LYS A 236 14.97 -4.14 10.00
N MET A 237 14.61 -2.98 10.57
CA MET A 237 14.18 -1.82 9.79
C MET A 237 15.31 -1.26 8.91
N GLU A 238 16.56 -1.22 9.42
CA GLU A 238 17.72 -0.84 8.60
C GLU A 238 18.02 -1.86 7.51
N LEU A 239 17.93 -3.16 7.84
CA LEU A 239 18.15 -4.25 6.88
C LEU A 239 17.11 -4.28 5.77
N ALA A 240 15.91 -3.74 6.02
CA ALA A 240 14.84 -3.64 5.04
C ALA A 240 14.96 -2.40 4.12
N GLU A 241 16.05 -1.63 4.20
CA GLU A 241 16.23 -0.42 3.40
C GLU A 241 16.07 -0.66 1.90
N GLY A 242 15.14 0.08 1.29
CA GLY A 242 14.77 -0.04 -0.13
C GLY A 242 14.06 -1.34 -0.47
N SER A 243 13.59 -2.11 0.53
CA SER A 243 12.87 -3.36 0.38
C SER A 243 11.51 -3.33 1.10
N THR A 244 10.95 -4.50 1.35
CA THR A 244 9.72 -4.71 2.11
C THR A 244 10.05 -5.25 3.49
N LEU A 245 9.50 -4.64 4.53
CA LEU A 245 9.46 -5.17 5.90
C LEU A 245 8.12 -5.88 6.10
N PHE A 246 8.16 -7.16 6.43
CA PHE A 246 7.00 -7.95 6.80
C PHE A 246 6.97 -8.16 8.32
N LEU A 247 5.91 -7.68 8.96
CA LEU A 247 5.67 -7.85 10.39
C LEU A 247 4.52 -8.84 10.58
N ASP A 248 4.84 -10.07 11.00
CA ASP A 248 3.82 -11.08 11.28
C ASP A 248 3.35 -10.97 12.73
N GLU A 249 2.09 -11.31 12.99
CA GLU A 249 1.43 -11.28 14.28
C GLU A 249 1.51 -9.91 15.00
N ILE A 250 1.26 -8.82 14.24
CA ILE A 250 1.40 -7.44 14.74
C ILE A 250 0.49 -7.15 15.97
N GLY A 251 -0.59 -7.91 16.16
CA GLY A 251 -1.46 -7.79 17.33
C GLY A 251 -0.74 -8.10 18.67
N ASN A 252 0.39 -8.82 18.63
CA ASN A 252 1.18 -9.17 19.82
C ASN A 252 2.14 -8.05 20.27
N LEU A 253 2.18 -6.92 19.54
CA LEU A 253 3.08 -5.82 19.85
C LEU A 253 2.61 -5.08 21.09
N SER A 254 3.50 -4.92 22.09
CA SER A 254 3.17 -4.19 23.32
C SER A 254 2.92 -2.70 23.03
N TYR A 255 2.06 -2.07 23.82
CA TYR A 255 1.63 -0.69 23.64
C TYR A 255 2.79 0.33 23.54
N PRO A 256 3.86 0.25 24.34
CA PRO A 256 5.03 1.14 24.21
C PRO A 256 5.76 0.97 22.87
N LEU A 257 5.87 -0.26 22.38
CA LEU A 257 6.53 -0.55 21.11
C LEU A 257 5.70 -0.10 19.91
N GLN A 258 4.37 -0.13 20.03
CA GLN A 258 3.47 0.45 19.02
C GLN A 258 3.76 1.95 18.81
N ALA A 259 4.01 2.73 19.89
CA ALA A 259 4.34 4.14 19.77
C ALA A 259 5.69 4.37 19.07
N LYS A 260 6.69 3.52 19.33
CA LYS A 260 8.00 3.61 18.65
C LYS A 260 7.89 3.24 17.17
N LEU A 261 7.15 2.18 16.86
CA LEU A 261 6.89 1.79 15.48
C LEU A 261 6.17 2.89 14.70
N LEU A 262 5.14 3.49 15.29
CA LEU A 262 4.42 4.62 14.69
C LEU A 262 5.37 5.79 14.36
N THR A 263 6.23 6.16 15.32
CA THR A 263 7.20 7.25 15.12
C THR A 263 8.15 6.95 13.95
N ALA A 264 8.65 5.72 13.88
CA ALA A 264 9.53 5.28 12.79
C ALA A 264 8.84 5.34 11.42
N LEU A 265 7.58 4.91 11.35
CA LEU A 265 6.78 4.93 10.11
C LEU A 265 6.37 6.34 9.69
N GLN A 266 6.16 7.25 10.65
CA GLN A 266 5.79 8.64 10.37
C GLN A 266 6.97 9.48 9.91
N ARG A 267 8.09 9.39 10.66
CA ARG A 267 9.30 10.21 10.39
C ARG A 267 10.19 9.59 9.32
N ARG A 268 9.97 8.33 8.97
CA ARG A 268 10.85 7.55 8.10
C ARG A 268 12.31 7.55 8.60
N THR A 269 12.49 7.62 9.91
CA THR A 269 13.79 7.55 10.59
C THR A 269 13.68 6.63 11.79
N ILE A 270 14.78 5.99 12.15
CA ILE A 270 14.93 5.20 13.36
C ILE A 270 16.18 5.66 14.14
N THR A 271 16.18 5.34 15.43
CA THR A 271 17.36 5.49 16.28
C THR A 271 17.64 4.15 16.94
N ARG A 272 18.89 3.69 16.87
CA ARG A 272 19.31 2.45 17.57
C ARG A 272 19.24 2.62 19.08
N LEU A 273 18.96 1.55 19.79
CA LEU A 273 18.99 1.55 21.26
C LEU A 273 20.35 2.02 21.76
N GLY A 274 20.34 2.90 22.77
CA GLY A 274 21.54 3.53 23.32
C GLY A 274 22.23 4.55 22.41
N GLY A 275 21.72 4.74 21.18
CA GLY A 275 22.25 5.72 20.23
C GLY A 275 21.43 7.01 20.20
N THR A 276 21.98 8.04 19.56
CA THR A 276 21.32 9.34 19.33
C THR A 276 21.21 9.70 17.86
N LYS A 277 21.85 8.90 16.98
CA LYS A 277 21.88 9.16 15.55
C LYS A 277 20.57 8.73 14.89
N GLU A 278 19.88 9.66 14.22
CA GLU A 278 18.75 9.33 13.35
C GLU A 278 19.25 8.70 12.05
N ILE A 279 18.65 7.58 11.67
CA ILE A 279 18.97 6.81 10.46
C ILE A 279 17.73 6.82 9.58
N PRO A 280 17.78 7.42 8.38
CA PRO A 280 16.64 7.41 7.46
C PRO A 280 16.36 5.99 6.97
N ILE A 281 15.07 5.67 6.78
CA ILE A 281 14.61 4.39 6.25
C ILE A 281 13.60 4.59 5.12
N ASN A 282 13.76 3.83 4.06
CA ASN A 282 12.82 3.75 2.95
C ASN A 282 12.32 2.31 2.83
N ILE A 283 11.33 1.95 3.63
CA ILE A 283 10.75 0.62 3.66
C ILE A 283 9.30 0.66 3.18
N ARG A 284 8.83 -0.41 2.54
CA ARG A 284 7.42 -0.73 2.37
C ARG A 284 7.00 -1.67 3.48
N LEU A 285 5.89 -1.38 4.16
CA LEU A 285 5.39 -2.22 5.24
C LEU A 285 4.28 -3.15 4.74
N ILE A 286 4.42 -4.44 5.04
CA ILE A 286 3.34 -5.43 5.02
C ILE A 286 3.22 -5.96 6.44
N SER A 287 2.02 -5.97 7.00
CA SER A 287 1.75 -6.49 8.33
C SER A 287 0.71 -7.61 8.26
N ALA A 288 0.80 -8.58 9.15
CA ALA A 288 -0.20 -9.64 9.24
C ALA A 288 -0.67 -9.85 10.69
N THR A 289 -1.92 -10.28 10.86
CA THR A 289 -2.49 -10.62 12.16
C THR A 289 -3.69 -11.55 12.04
N ASN A 290 -3.90 -12.36 13.08
CA ASN A 290 -5.13 -13.11 13.32
C ASN A 290 -6.10 -12.38 14.26
N CYS A 291 -5.64 -11.29 14.93
CA CYS A 291 -6.42 -10.52 15.89
C CYS A 291 -7.35 -9.52 15.21
N ASN A 292 -8.47 -9.20 15.87
CA ASN A 292 -9.31 -8.08 15.51
C ASN A 292 -8.73 -6.77 16.07
N LEU A 293 -7.87 -6.10 15.28
CA LEU A 293 -7.20 -4.87 15.72
C LEU A 293 -8.19 -3.74 16.04
N GLN A 294 -9.37 -3.71 15.39
CA GLN A 294 -10.39 -2.69 15.68
C GLN A 294 -10.99 -2.89 17.09
N GLU A 295 -11.18 -4.14 17.50
CA GLU A 295 -11.62 -4.47 18.84
C GLU A 295 -10.54 -4.14 19.88
N MET A 296 -9.29 -4.47 19.60
CA MET A 296 -8.13 -4.11 20.44
C MET A 296 -7.97 -2.59 20.59
N VAL A 297 -8.32 -1.79 19.57
CA VAL A 297 -8.37 -0.32 19.68
C VAL A 297 -9.46 0.11 20.67
N ARG A 298 -10.66 -0.48 20.60
CA ARG A 298 -11.77 -0.16 21.51
C ARG A 298 -11.42 -0.53 22.98
N GLU A 299 -10.68 -1.59 23.15
CA GLU A 299 -10.17 -2.06 24.46
C GLU A 299 -8.96 -1.28 24.96
N GLY A 300 -8.39 -0.39 24.13
CA GLY A 300 -7.19 0.39 24.47
C GLY A 300 -5.89 -0.41 24.48
N THR A 301 -5.86 -1.61 23.93
CA THR A 301 -4.67 -2.49 23.84
C THR A 301 -3.88 -2.28 22.55
N PHE A 302 -4.50 -1.69 21.54
CA PHE A 302 -3.85 -1.29 20.29
C PHE A 302 -4.09 0.18 19.99
N ARG A 303 -3.08 0.88 19.44
CA ARG A 303 -3.20 2.31 19.10
C ARG A 303 -3.93 2.50 17.79
N GLU A 304 -4.92 3.36 17.81
CA GLU A 304 -5.72 3.72 16.64
C GLU A 304 -4.86 4.38 15.53
N ASP A 305 -3.94 5.29 15.92
CA ASP A 305 -3.05 6.00 15.00
C ASP A 305 -2.06 5.06 14.28
N LEU A 306 -1.56 4.01 14.97
CA LEU A 306 -0.73 2.99 14.35
C LEU A 306 -1.55 2.12 13.39
N LEU A 307 -2.76 1.70 13.80
CA LEU A 307 -3.64 0.94 12.93
C LEU A 307 -3.90 1.67 11.62
N TYR A 308 -4.24 2.96 11.68
CA TYR A 308 -4.45 3.77 10.48
C TYR A 308 -3.20 3.88 9.61
N ARG A 309 -2.01 4.00 10.21
CA ARG A 309 -0.76 4.10 9.44
C ARG A 309 -0.37 2.82 8.73
N MET A 310 -0.69 1.65 9.30
CA MET A 310 -0.38 0.35 8.72
C MET A 310 -1.44 -0.15 7.75
N ASN A 311 -2.71 0.16 8.02
CA ASN A 311 -3.87 -0.37 7.30
C ASN A 311 -4.26 0.52 6.11
N THR A 312 -3.30 0.82 5.22
CA THR A 312 -3.61 1.54 3.98
C THR A 312 -4.44 0.65 3.03
N ILE A 313 -4.15 -0.63 3.00
CA ILE A 313 -4.94 -1.64 2.27
C ILE A 313 -5.09 -2.85 3.18
N CYS A 314 -6.33 -3.27 3.43
CA CYS A 314 -6.63 -4.50 4.16
C CYS A 314 -6.94 -5.64 3.18
N LEU A 315 -6.23 -6.76 3.32
CA LEU A 315 -6.47 -7.98 2.58
C LEU A 315 -6.90 -9.06 3.56
N HIS A 316 -8.14 -9.49 3.47
CA HIS A 316 -8.63 -10.60 4.30
C HIS A 316 -8.40 -11.93 3.59
N LEU A 317 -7.65 -12.83 4.24
CA LEU A 317 -7.37 -14.17 3.75
C LEU A 317 -8.30 -15.17 4.45
N PRO A 318 -9.32 -15.68 3.73
CA PRO A 318 -10.29 -16.58 4.32
C PRO A 318 -9.66 -17.93 4.68
N PRO A 319 -10.17 -18.65 5.68
CA PRO A 319 -9.70 -19.98 6.03
C PRO A 319 -10.00 -21.01 4.92
N LEU A 320 -9.24 -22.10 4.89
CA LEU A 320 -9.31 -23.09 3.82
C LEU A 320 -10.71 -23.73 3.67
N ARG A 321 -11.48 -23.80 4.76
CA ARG A 321 -12.88 -24.28 4.74
C ARG A 321 -13.83 -23.43 3.90
N GLU A 322 -13.48 -22.16 3.68
CA GLU A 322 -14.24 -21.19 2.86
C GLU A 322 -13.75 -21.13 1.40
N ARG A 323 -12.61 -21.80 1.10
CA ARG A 323 -11.99 -21.90 -0.24
C ARG A 323 -11.72 -23.38 -0.59
N LYS A 324 -12.78 -24.15 -0.57
CA LYS A 324 -12.72 -25.63 -0.74
C LYS A 324 -12.08 -26.06 -2.05
N ASP A 325 -12.22 -25.24 -3.09
CA ASP A 325 -11.65 -25.49 -4.42
C ASP A 325 -10.12 -25.56 -4.42
N GLU A 326 -9.47 -25.00 -3.41
CA GLU A 326 -8.02 -24.97 -3.26
C GLU A 326 -7.46 -26.19 -2.50
N ILE A 327 -8.31 -26.98 -1.84
CA ILE A 327 -7.86 -28.12 -1.02
C ILE A 327 -7.09 -29.13 -1.88
N ILE A 328 -7.65 -29.53 -3.03
CA ILE A 328 -7.03 -30.53 -3.90
C ILE A 328 -5.75 -30.00 -4.56
N PRO A 329 -5.71 -28.78 -5.16
CA PRO A 329 -4.48 -28.20 -5.68
C PRO A 329 -3.37 -28.07 -4.65
N LEU A 330 -3.69 -27.62 -3.42
CA LEU A 330 -2.72 -27.53 -2.33
C LEU A 330 -2.17 -28.91 -1.94
N ALA A 331 -3.04 -29.91 -1.79
CA ALA A 331 -2.62 -31.27 -1.48
C ALA A 331 -1.68 -31.84 -2.57
N GLN A 332 -2.00 -31.63 -3.83
CA GLN A 332 -1.15 -32.05 -4.96
C GLN A 332 0.23 -31.37 -4.94
N GLN A 333 0.28 -30.07 -4.63
CA GLN A 333 1.54 -29.34 -4.50
C GLN A 333 2.41 -29.87 -3.36
N PHE A 334 1.81 -30.17 -2.20
CA PHE A 334 2.53 -30.78 -1.09
C PHE A 334 3.05 -32.17 -1.44
N ILE A 335 2.22 -33.02 -2.06
CA ILE A 335 2.64 -34.34 -2.51
C ILE A 335 3.84 -34.22 -3.47
N LYS A 336 3.76 -33.35 -4.47
CA LYS A 336 4.87 -33.15 -5.42
C LYS A 336 6.13 -32.69 -4.70
N LYS A 337 6.04 -31.71 -3.79
CA LYS A 337 7.19 -31.18 -3.04
C LYS A 337 7.86 -32.23 -2.17
N PHE A 338 7.12 -33.19 -1.62
CA PHE A 338 7.67 -34.26 -0.77
C PHE A 338 7.96 -35.55 -1.53
N SER A 339 7.53 -35.69 -2.80
CA SER A 339 7.87 -36.83 -3.66
C SER A 339 9.22 -36.66 -4.37
N ASP A 340 9.72 -35.41 -4.44
CA ASP A 340 11.02 -35.06 -5.03
C ASP A 340 12.17 -35.22 -4.01
N PHE A 341 11.88 -35.72 -2.78
CA PHE A 341 12.83 -36.11 -1.74
C PHE A 341 12.87 -37.64 -1.58
#